data_e7889c736d12d27f7b8e912f9ae36158
#
_entry.id   e7889c736d12d27f7b8e912f9ae36158
#
_cell.length_a   1.000
_cell.length_b   1.000
_cell.length_c   1.000
_cell.angle_alpha   90.00
_cell.angle_beta   90.00
_cell.angle_gamma   90.00
#
_symmetry.space_group_name_H-M   'P 1'
#
loop_
_entity.id
_entity.type
_entity.pdbx_description
1 polymer ?
#
loop_
_entity_poly.entity_id
_entity_poly.type
_entity_poly.pdbx_seq_one_letter_code
_entity_poly.pdbx_strand_id
1 'polypeptide(L)'
;MLLGHAKYEGILQSTPAITVLHGEARFMNENCLTVQLAEGGERTVAFDRCLIATGASPALPPIPGLKGTPYWTSTEALASDAIPSRLAVIGSSVVAVELAQAFARLGSQVTILARSTLLFREDPAVAEAVTAAFRAEGIEVLEHVQASRVAHAEEEFILTTDRGELRADKLLIATGRAPNTRTLNLEAAGIEVNPQGAILVSHTMRTSAPHIYAAGDCTDQPQFVYVAAAAGTRAAINMTGGDATLDLTAMPAVVFTDPQVATVGYSEAQARHDGVETDSRTLTLDNVPRALANFDTRGFIKLVAEAGTGRLIGVQAVAPEAGELIQTAALAIRNRMTVQELADQLFPYLTMVEGLKLAAQTFSKDVKQLSCCAG
;
A
#
# COMPACT_ATOMS: atom_id res chain seq x y z
N MET A 1 5.49 -17.89 -0.94
CA MET A 1 6.69 -17.08 -1.26
C MET A 1 7.82 -17.94 -1.83
N LEU A 2 8.24 -19.03 -1.18
CA LEU A 2 9.32 -19.95 -1.65
C LEU A 2 9.10 -20.53 -3.06
N LEU A 3 7.88 -20.98 -3.39
CA LEU A 3 7.56 -21.54 -4.71
C LEU A 3 7.67 -20.51 -5.87
N GLY A 4 7.32 -19.24 -5.61
CA GLY A 4 7.47 -18.17 -6.61
C GLY A 4 8.93 -17.85 -6.88
N HIS A 5 9.75 -17.77 -5.84
CA HIS A 5 11.19 -17.49 -5.94
C HIS A 5 11.90 -18.57 -6.77
N ALA A 6 11.71 -19.84 -6.43
CA ALA A 6 12.31 -20.96 -7.16
C ALA A 6 11.88 -21.02 -8.65
N LYS A 7 10.62 -20.64 -8.95
CA LYS A 7 10.12 -20.58 -10.32
C LYS A 7 10.86 -19.51 -11.15
N TYR A 8 10.98 -18.30 -10.62
CA TYR A 8 11.65 -17.21 -11.35
C TYR A 8 13.16 -17.45 -11.48
N GLU A 9 13.80 -17.96 -10.45
CA GLU A 9 15.21 -18.34 -10.50
C GLU A 9 15.47 -19.41 -11.57
N GLY A 10 14.61 -20.44 -11.63
CA GLY A 10 14.69 -21.46 -12.67
C GLY A 10 14.52 -20.91 -14.10
N ILE A 11 13.62 -19.93 -14.30
CA ILE A 11 13.45 -19.25 -15.58
C ILE A 11 14.73 -18.48 -15.98
N LEU A 12 15.29 -17.71 -15.05
CA LEU A 12 16.51 -16.94 -15.28
C LEU A 12 17.69 -17.85 -15.64
N GLN A 13 17.90 -18.92 -14.87
CA GLN A 13 19.00 -19.87 -15.10
C GLN A 13 18.85 -20.69 -16.37
N SER A 14 17.61 -21.00 -16.80
CA SER A 14 17.33 -21.79 -18.00
C SER A 14 17.35 -20.97 -19.30
N THR A 15 17.44 -19.63 -19.22
CA THR A 15 17.42 -18.75 -20.39
C THR A 15 18.86 -18.45 -20.86
N PRO A 16 19.31 -18.96 -22.02
CA PRO A 16 20.73 -18.89 -22.45
C PRO A 16 21.27 -17.45 -22.62
N ALA A 17 20.40 -16.49 -22.89
CA ALA A 17 20.78 -15.07 -23.06
C ALA A 17 20.93 -14.31 -21.73
N ILE A 18 20.65 -14.94 -20.59
CA ILE A 18 20.70 -14.30 -19.27
C ILE A 18 21.93 -14.78 -18.50
N THR A 19 22.71 -13.82 -17.99
CA THR A 19 23.76 -14.08 -17.01
C THR A 19 23.29 -13.56 -15.65
N VAL A 20 23.19 -14.45 -14.67
CA VAL A 20 22.84 -14.10 -13.28
C VAL A 20 24.11 -13.90 -12.47
N LEU A 21 24.24 -12.76 -11.81
CA LEU A 21 25.30 -12.45 -10.86
C LEU A 21 24.69 -12.24 -9.48
N HIS A 22 25.09 -13.06 -8.51
CA HIS A 22 24.72 -12.89 -7.10
C HIS A 22 25.71 -11.96 -6.43
N GLY A 23 25.26 -10.80 -5.97
CA GLY A 23 26.13 -9.80 -5.32
C GLY A 23 25.49 -8.44 -5.18
N GLU A 24 26.28 -7.48 -4.74
CA GLU A 24 25.89 -6.07 -4.56
C GLU A 24 26.43 -5.22 -5.70
N ALA A 25 25.52 -4.57 -6.44
CA ALA A 25 25.86 -3.72 -7.58
C ALA A 25 26.05 -2.26 -7.13
N ARG A 26 27.00 -1.55 -7.79
CA ARG A 26 27.25 -0.14 -7.56
C ARG A 26 27.66 0.54 -8.87
N PHE A 27 27.10 1.71 -9.17
CA PHE A 27 27.48 2.49 -10.34
C PHE A 27 28.88 3.06 -10.19
N MET A 28 29.70 2.86 -11.21
CA MET A 28 30.99 3.53 -11.38
C MET A 28 30.83 4.84 -12.18
N ASN A 29 29.96 4.80 -13.19
CA ASN A 29 29.58 5.92 -14.05
C ASN A 29 28.23 5.59 -14.72
N GLU A 30 27.82 6.42 -15.68
CA GLU A 30 26.53 6.29 -16.37
C GLU A 30 26.38 5.02 -17.22
N ASN A 31 27.47 4.30 -17.58
CA ASN A 31 27.46 3.14 -18.46
C ASN A 31 28.10 1.89 -17.84
N CYS A 32 28.47 1.93 -16.57
CA CYS A 32 29.24 0.86 -15.95
C CYS A 32 28.87 0.65 -14.47
N LEU A 33 28.75 -0.62 -14.11
CA LEU A 33 28.56 -1.09 -12.73
C LEU A 33 29.76 -1.94 -12.28
N THR A 34 30.08 -1.91 -11.00
CA THR A 34 30.78 -3.02 -10.33
C THR A 34 29.81 -3.84 -9.53
N VAL A 35 30.00 -5.15 -9.50
CA VAL A 35 29.26 -6.11 -8.70
C VAL A 35 30.24 -6.81 -7.76
N GLN A 36 30.08 -6.56 -6.46
CA GLN A 36 30.78 -7.33 -5.44
C GLN A 36 30.06 -8.67 -5.31
N LEU A 37 30.70 -9.75 -5.77
CA LEU A 37 30.09 -11.07 -5.81
C LEU A 37 29.92 -11.68 -4.40
N ALA A 38 28.83 -12.37 -4.18
CA ALA A 38 28.53 -13.03 -2.90
C ALA A 38 29.55 -14.14 -2.55
N GLU A 39 30.11 -14.80 -3.57
CA GLU A 39 31.15 -15.83 -3.44
C GLU A 39 32.58 -15.26 -3.41
N GLY A 40 32.69 -13.93 -3.41
CA GLY A 40 33.97 -13.19 -3.37
C GLY A 40 34.44 -12.74 -4.74
N GLY A 41 35.26 -11.68 -4.74
CA GLY A 41 35.72 -11.01 -5.94
C GLY A 41 34.77 -9.94 -6.46
N GLU A 42 35.22 -9.25 -7.50
CA GLU A 42 34.49 -8.14 -8.10
C GLU A 42 34.38 -8.35 -9.62
N ARG A 43 33.24 -7.97 -10.18
CA ARG A 43 33.02 -8.02 -11.64
C ARG A 43 32.51 -6.68 -12.13
N THR A 44 33.16 -6.15 -13.16
CA THR A 44 32.73 -4.94 -13.87
C THR A 44 31.76 -5.33 -14.99
N VAL A 45 30.64 -4.62 -15.07
CA VAL A 45 29.60 -4.83 -16.09
C VAL A 45 29.35 -3.50 -16.80
N ALA A 46 29.67 -3.45 -18.09
CA ALA A 46 29.29 -2.37 -18.98
C ALA A 46 27.89 -2.66 -19.57
N PHE A 47 27.09 -1.61 -19.79
CA PHE A 47 25.75 -1.74 -20.33
C PHE A 47 25.38 -0.60 -21.28
N ASP A 48 24.53 -0.88 -22.25
CA ASP A 48 23.91 0.13 -23.11
C ASP A 48 22.64 0.69 -22.46
N ARG A 49 21.94 -0.13 -21.66
CA ARG A 49 20.74 0.24 -20.90
C ARG A 49 20.69 -0.51 -19.57
N CYS A 50 20.16 0.14 -18.56
CA CYS A 50 20.03 -0.43 -17.21
C CYS A 50 18.62 -0.26 -16.67
N LEU A 51 18.11 -1.29 -15.99
CA LEU A 51 16.90 -1.21 -15.17
C LEU A 51 17.25 -1.41 -13.70
N ILE A 52 16.93 -0.44 -12.88
CA ILE A 52 17.05 -0.53 -11.43
C ILE A 52 15.71 -1.02 -10.85
N ALA A 53 15.73 -2.18 -10.19
CA ALA A 53 14.55 -2.80 -9.59
C ALA A 53 14.88 -3.36 -8.19
N THR A 54 15.62 -2.59 -7.41
CA THR A 54 16.17 -3.00 -6.10
C THR A 54 15.16 -3.00 -4.95
N GLY A 55 13.95 -2.51 -5.20
CA GLY A 55 12.85 -2.53 -4.24
C GLY A 55 13.08 -1.62 -3.01
N ALA A 56 12.43 -1.97 -1.90
CA ALA A 56 12.54 -1.27 -0.63
C ALA A 56 12.61 -2.25 0.54
N SER A 57 13.14 -1.78 1.66
CA SER A 57 13.24 -2.52 2.92
C SER A 57 12.46 -1.83 4.04
N PRO A 58 12.04 -2.54 5.11
CA PRO A 58 11.41 -1.89 6.25
C PRO A 58 12.26 -0.74 6.81
N ALA A 59 11.63 0.40 7.06
CA ALA A 59 12.28 1.57 7.63
C ALA A 59 12.32 1.46 9.15
N LEU A 60 13.51 1.60 9.73
CA LEU A 60 13.70 1.58 11.18
C LEU A 60 13.66 3.02 11.72
N PRO A 61 12.71 3.35 12.62
CA PRO A 61 12.65 4.67 13.22
C PRO A 61 13.82 4.90 14.20
N PRO A 62 14.30 6.13 14.35
CA PRO A 62 15.42 6.44 15.25
C PRO A 62 14.99 6.52 16.72
N ILE A 63 14.39 5.44 17.24
CA ILE A 63 13.96 5.37 18.65
C ILE A 63 15.14 4.89 19.50
N PRO A 64 15.52 5.64 20.54
CA PRO A 64 16.57 5.25 21.47
C PRO A 64 16.34 3.85 22.04
N GLY A 65 17.37 3.01 21.97
CA GLY A 65 17.37 1.65 22.49
C GLY A 65 16.76 0.58 21.56
N LEU A 66 16.09 0.96 20.47
CA LEU A 66 15.48 0.00 19.55
C LEU A 66 16.51 -0.82 18.78
N LYS A 67 17.57 -0.16 18.28
CA LYS A 67 18.62 -0.83 17.52
C LYS A 67 19.36 -1.85 18.40
N GLY A 68 19.44 -3.09 17.92
CA GLY A 68 20.08 -4.19 18.66
C GLY A 68 19.12 -5.01 19.53
N THR A 69 17.81 -4.65 19.60
CA THR A 69 16.79 -5.52 20.18
C THR A 69 16.26 -6.52 19.14
N PRO A 70 15.67 -7.65 19.54
CA PRO A 70 15.10 -8.65 18.63
C PRO A 70 13.70 -8.26 18.15
N TYR A 71 13.52 -7.00 17.70
CA TYR A 71 12.25 -6.54 17.11
C TYR A 71 11.94 -7.30 15.83
N TRP A 72 10.68 -7.35 15.49
CA TRP A 72 10.20 -7.85 14.21
C TRP A 72 9.96 -6.72 13.22
N THR A 73 10.24 -6.98 11.97
CA THR A 73 9.62 -6.33 10.81
C THR A 73 8.55 -7.24 10.23
N SER A 74 7.94 -6.87 9.11
CA SER A 74 7.01 -7.76 8.41
C SER A 74 7.66 -9.08 7.99
N THR A 75 8.98 -9.12 7.79
CA THR A 75 9.71 -10.34 7.41
C THR A 75 9.72 -11.35 8.54
N GLU A 76 10.13 -10.94 9.73
CA GLU A 76 10.20 -11.81 10.92
C GLU A 76 8.79 -12.20 11.37
N ALA A 77 7.84 -11.26 11.34
CA ALA A 77 6.45 -11.53 11.70
C ALA A 77 5.81 -12.60 10.81
N LEU A 78 6.01 -12.54 9.48
CA LEU A 78 5.47 -13.52 8.53
C LEU A 78 6.23 -14.85 8.53
N ALA A 79 7.47 -14.88 9.02
CA ALA A 79 8.28 -16.09 9.12
C ALA A 79 8.19 -16.77 10.51
N SER A 80 7.50 -16.13 11.47
CA SER A 80 7.38 -16.64 12.82
C SER A 80 6.54 -17.91 12.85
N ASP A 81 7.01 -18.92 13.58
CA ASP A 81 6.29 -20.15 13.92
C ASP A 81 5.57 -20.07 15.28
N ALA A 82 5.70 -18.94 15.98
CA ALA A 82 5.11 -18.69 17.28
C ALA A 82 4.18 -17.46 17.28
N ILE A 83 3.10 -17.57 18.03
CA ILE A 83 2.15 -16.47 18.28
C ILE A 83 2.50 -15.88 19.64
N PRO A 84 2.95 -14.59 19.72
CA PRO A 84 3.24 -13.96 21.00
C PRO A 84 1.95 -13.73 21.79
N SER A 85 2.01 -13.83 23.12
CA SER A 85 0.84 -13.51 23.95
C SER A 85 0.51 -12.03 23.88
N ARG A 86 1.55 -11.14 23.88
CA ARG A 86 1.42 -9.70 23.77
C ARG A 86 2.28 -9.17 22.62
N LEU A 87 1.67 -8.46 21.70
CA LEU A 87 2.34 -7.84 20.57
C LEU A 87 2.16 -6.33 20.61
N ALA A 88 3.26 -5.58 20.72
CA ALA A 88 3.26 -4.14 20.47
C ALA A 88 3.59 -3.87 18.99
N VAL A 89 2.85 -2.95 18.37
CA VAL A 89 3.06 -2.55 16.97
C VAL A 89 3.36 -1.04 16.94
N ILE A 90 4.53 -0.65 16.44
CA ILE A 90 4.85 0.74 16.15
C ILE A 90 4.61 1.01 14.67
N GLY A 91 3.58 1.80 14.38
CA GLY A 91 3.14 2.16 13.04
C GLY A 91 1.63 2.17 12.91
N SER A 92 1.12 2.80 11.86
CA SER A 92 -0.33 2.96 11.65
C SER A 92 -0.75 2.88 10.18
N SER A 93 0.16 2.47 9.32
CA SER A 93 -0.07 2.30 7.89
C SER A 93 -0.40 0.83 7.55
N VAL A 94 -0.55 0.52 6.27
CA VAL A 94 -1.05 -0.77 5.75
C VAL A 94 -0.47 -1.99 6.46
N VAL A 95 0.85 -2.15 6.47
CA VAL A 95 1.52 -3.30 7.09
C VAL A 95 1.22 -3.41 8.59
N ALA A 96 1.17 -2.26 9.29
CA ALA A 96 0.87 -2.23 10.71
C ALA A 96 -0.53 -2.77 11.02
N VAL A 97 -1.54 -2.26 10.31
CA VAL A 97 -2.94 -2.64 10.56
C VAL A 97 -3.23 -4.08 10.12
N GLU A 98 -2.70 -4.51 8.98
CA GLU A 98 -2.89 -5.89 8.50
C GLU A 98 -2.30 -6.92 9.46
N LEU A 99 -1.04 -6.74 9.87
CA LEU A 99 -0.39 -7.68 10.77
C LEU A 99 -0.93 -7.60 12.20
N ALA A 100 -1.27 -6.39 12.69
CA ALA A 100 -1.90 -6.23 14.00
C ALA A 100 -3.20 -7.03 14.09
N GLN A 101 -4.11 -6.90 13.12
CA GLN A 101 -5.36 -7.63 13.12
C GLN A 101 -5.14 -9.14 12.93
N ALA A 102 -4.21 -9.53 12.06
CA ALA A 102 -3.88 -10.94 11.85
C ALA A 102 -3.41 -11.61 13.17
N PHE A 103 -2.47 -10.98 13.89
CA PHE A 103 -1.99 -11.53 15.16
C PHE A 103 -3.06 -11.48 16.27
N ALA A 104 -3.89 -10.43 16.31
CA ALA A 104 -5.02 -10.38 17.25
C ALA A 104 -5.97 -11.56 17.04
N ARG A 105 -6.31 -11.87 15.80
CA ARG A 105 -7.17 -13.02 15.44
C ARG A 105 -6.50 -14.39 15.65
N LEU A 106 -5.18 -14.42 15.68
CA LEU A 106 -4.42 -15.61 16.10
C LEU A 106 -4.33 -15.76 17.63
N GLY A 107 -4.83 -14.79 18.40
CA GLY A 107 -4.93 -14.85 19.86
C GLY A 107 -3.95 -13.95 20.63
N SER A 108 -3.17 -13.12 19.96
CA SER A 108 -2.31 -12.14 20.62
C SER A 108 -3.13 -10.98 21.19
N GLN A 109 -2.76 -10.49 22.37
CA GLN A 109 -3.16 -9.16 22.83
C GLN A 109 -2.33 -8.12 22.08
N VAL A 110 -2.97 -7.32 21.25
CA VAL A 110 -2.28 -6.38 20.37
C VAL A 110 -2.51 -4.95 20.80
N THR A 111 -1.42 -4.17 20.94
CA THR A 111 -1.45 -2.73 21.14
C THR A 111 -0.74 -2.03 19.99
N ILE A 112 -1.42 -1.12 19.30
CA ILE A 112 -0.87 -0.31 18.20
C ILE A 112 -0.53 1.08 18.72
N LEU A 113 0.72 1.50 18.52
CA LEU A 113 1.16 2.88 18.76
C LEU A 113 1.16 3.63 17.42
N ALA A 114 0.19 4.50 17.24
CA ALA A 114 0.00 5.33 16.08
C ALA A 114 0.43 6.77 16.38
N ARG A 115 1.41 7.29 15.63
CA ARG A 115 1.86 8.69 15.76
C ARG A 115 0.74 9.71 15.47
N SER A 116 -0.19 9.33 14.60
CA SER A 116 -1.43 10.06 14.33
C SER A 116 -2.62 9.09 14.42
N THR A 117 -3.50 9.05 13.47
CA THR A 117 -4.58 8.06 13.34
C THR A 117 -4.11 6.82 12.57
N LEU A 118 -4.88 5.73 12.60
CA LEU A 118 -4.67 4.61 11.67
C LEU A 118 -4.91 5.10 10.24
N LEU A 119 -4.15 4.55 9.29
CA LEU A 119 -4.30 4.87 7.85
C LEU A 119 -4.39 6.38 7.55
N PHE A 120 -3.59 7.19 8.24
CA PHE A 120 -3.64 8.66 8.26
C PHE A 120 -3.52 9.36 6.89
N ARG A 121 -3.20 8.63 5.83
CA ARG A 121 -3.14 9.13 4.44
C ARG A 121 -4.45 8.94 3.69
N GLU A 122 -5.35 8.14 4.24
CA GLU A 122 -6.66 7.88 3.67
C GLU A 122 -7.69 8.93 4.13
N ASP A 123 -8.91 8.83 3.61
CA ASP A 123 -10.01 9.67 4.08
C ASP A 123 -10.23 9.48 5.59
N PRO A 124 -10.46 10.53 6.38
CA PRO A 124 -10.66 10.43 7.82
C PRO A 124 -11.75 9.42 8.22
N ALA A 125 -12.82 9.29 7.44
CA ALA A 125 -13.87 8.31 7.70
C ALA A 125 -13.35 6.85 7.61
N VAL A 126 -12.35 6.59 6.77
CA VAL A 126 -11.68 5.28 6.69
C VAL A 126 -10.92 5.01 7.99
N ALA A 127 -10.14 5.98 8.47
CA ALA A 127 -9.40 5.85 9.73
C ALA A 127 -10.35 5.56 10.91
N GLU A 128 -11.45 6.30 11.00
CA GLU A 128 -12.46 6.14 12.06
C GLU A 128 -13.11 4.75 12.00
N ALA A 129 -13.53 4.30 10.83
CA ALA A 129 -14.19 3.01 10.67
C ALA A 129 -13.27 1.83 11.01
N VAL A 130 -12.00 1.87 10.57
CA VAL A 130 -11.00 0.83 10.88
C VAL A 130 -10.67 0.84 12.38
N THR A 131 -10.47 2.02 12.97
CA THR A 131 -10.20 2.14 14.41
C THR A 131 -11.34 1.59 15.24
N ALA A 132 -12.59 1.88 14.86
CA ALA A 132 -13.78 1.35 15.54
C ALA A 132 -13.85 -0.18 15.43
N ALA A 133 -13.61 -0.74 14.25
CA ALA A 133 -13.57 -2.19 14.03
C ALA A 133 -12.49 -2.87 14.88
N PHE A 134 -11.29 -2.32 14.92
CA PHE A 134 -10.17 -2.86 15.69
C PHE A 134 -10.45 -2.84 17.21
N ARG A 135 -10.97 -1.74 17.72
CA ARG A 135 -11.36 -1.63 19.14
C ARG A 135 -12.47 -2.61 19.50
N ALA A 136 -13.42 -2.84 18.60
CA ALA A 136 -14.47 -3.84 18.80
C ALA A 136 -13.94 -5.29 18.83
N GLU A 137 -12.82 -5.57 18.14
CA GLU A 137 -12.10 -6.85 18.19
C GLU A 137 -11.12 -6.95 19.39
N GLY A 138 -11.05 -5.94 20.27
CA GLY A 138 -10.18 -5.94 21.44
C GLY A 138 -8.74 -5.50 21.16
N ILE A 139 -8.44 -4.96 19.99
CA ILE A 139 -7.14 -4.38 19.68
C ILE A 139 -7.06 -3.00 20.32
N GLU A 140 -6.05 -2.78 21.15
CA GLU A 140 -5.79 -1.47 21.73
C GLU A 140 -5.13 -0.55 20.71
N VAL A 141 -5.78 0.58 20.38
CA VAL A 141 -5.27 1.59 19.45
C VAL A 141 -4.96 2.86 20.19
N LEU A 142 -3.68 3.16 20.37
CA LEU A 142 -3.14 4.35 20.99
C LEU A 142 -2.79 5.39 19.92
N GLU A 143 -3.77 6.22 19.57
CA GLU A 143 -3.59 7.31 18.61
C GLU A 143 -2.86 8.48 19.25
N HIS A 144 -2.05 9.19 18.44
CA HIS A 144 -1.19 10.31 18.85
C HIS A 144 -0.18 9.93 19.95
N VAL A 145 0.27 8.67 19.94
CA VAL A 145 1.26 8.15 20.91
C VAL A 145 2.51 7.69 20.17
N GLN A 146 3.66 8.03 20.72
CA GLN A 146 4.96 7.60 20.21
C GLN A 146 5.79 6.99 21.35
N ALA A 147 6.56 5.96 21.01
CA ALA A 147 7.59 5.46 21.91
C ALA A 147 8.81 6.40 21.87
N SER A 148 9.15 6.96 23.02
CA SER A 148 10.34 7.79 23.19
C SER A 148 11.61 6.95 23.44
N ARG A 149 11.43 5.73 23.92
CA ARG A 149 12.50 4.77 24.20
C ARG A 149 11.97 3.34 24.07
N VAL A 150 12.81 2.42 23.65
CA VAL A 150 12.60 0.97 23.67
C VAL A 150 13.74 0.32 24.47
N ALA A 151 13.39 -0.63 25.32
CA ALA A 151 14.35 -1.53 25.97
C ALA A 151 13.85 -2.97 25.79
N HIS A 152 14.78 -3.94 25.87
CA HIS A 152 14.46 -5.37 25.88
C HIS A 152 15.26 -6.02 27.01
N ALA A 153 14.55 -6.59 27.97
CA ALA A 153 15.12 -7.24 29.13
C ALA A 153 14.22 -8.41 29.56
N GLU A 154 14.78 -9.51 30.01
CA GLU A 154 14.04 -10.66 30.51
C GLU A 154 13.00 -11.20 29.50
N GLU A 155 13.37 -11.25 28.20
CA GLU A 155 12.49 -11.66 27.08
C GLU A 155 11.28 -10.74 26.83
N GLU A 156 11.26 -9.54 27.43
CA GLU A 156 10.18 -8.60 27.33
C GLU A 156 10.64 -7.27 26.71
N PHE A 157 9.82 -6.69 25.83
CA PHE A 157 9.97 -5.33 25.35
C PHE A 157 9.29 -4.35 26.31
N ILE A 158 9.99 -3.27 26.62
CA ILE A 158 9.50 -2.16 27.43
C ILE A 158 9.57 -0.89 26.57
N LEU A 159 8.40 -0.34 26.26
CA LEU A 159 8.25 0.88 25.47
C LEU A 159 7.86 2.02 26.42
N THR A 160 8.69 3.07 26.48
CA THR A 160 8.37 4.28 27.23
C THR A 160 7.59 5.23 26.32
N THR A 161 6.42 5.66 26.75
CA THR A 161 5.56 6.61 26.04
C THR A 161 5.17 7.77 26.95
N ASP A 162 4.54 8.81 26.40
CA ASP A 162 3.94 9.91 27.17
C ASP A 162 2.72 9.48 28.01
N ARG A 163 2.18 8.27 27.75
CA ARG A 163 1.08 7.67 28.52
C ARG A 163 1.53 6.60 29.52
N GLY A 164 2.84 6.45 29.73
CA GLY A 164 3.42 5.45 30.59
C GLY A 164 4.20 4.37 29.86
N GLU A 165 4.51 3.29 30.56
CA GLU A 165 5.22 2.13 30.00
C GLU A 165 4.24 1.11 29.42
N LEU A 166 4.55 0.62 28.23
CA LEU A 166 3.91 -0.52 27.58
C LEU A 166 4.88 -1.70 27.58
N ARG A 167 4.39 -2.89 27.93
CA ARG A 167 5.16 -4.13 27.95
C ARG A 167 4.60 -5.14 26.95
N ALA A 168 5.46 -5.80 26.20
CA ALA A 168 5.08 -6.79 25.19
C ALA A 168 6.14 -7.88 25.02
N ASP A 169 5.71 -9.07 24.62
CA ASP A 169 6.64 -10.19 24.37
C ASP A 169 7.34 -10.04 23.02
N LYS A 170 6.68 -9.39 22.06
CA LYS A 170 7.25 -9.03 20.76
C LYS A 170 6.89 -7.60 20.37
N LEU A 171 7.80 -7.00 19.59
CA LEU A 171 7.65 -5.65 19.05
C LEU A 171 7.74 -5.71 17.53
N LEU A 172 6.66 -5.31 16.84
CA LEU A 172 6.62 -5.16 15.39
C LEU A 172 6.88 -3.71 14.99
N ILE A 173 7.88 -3.48 14.17
CA ILE A 173 8.17 -2.19 13.56
C ILE A 173 7.59 -2.16 12.15
N ALA A 174 6.56 -1.34 11.96
CA ALA A 174 5.83 -1.16 10.71
C ALA A 174 5.65 0.33 10.36
N THR A 175 6.76 1.09 10.41
CA THR A 175 6.79 2.56 10.26
C THR A 175 7.02 3.02 8.83
N GLY A 176 6.89 2.13 7.85
CA GLY A 176 7.07 2.39 6.42
C GLY A 176 8.24 1.61 5.83
N ARG A 177 8.59 1.96 4.58
CA ARG A 177 9.67 1.30 3.83
C ARG A 177 10.62 2.37 3.30
N ALA A 178 11.89 2.02 3.17
CA ALA A 178 12.94 2.85 2.60
C ALA A 178 13.43 2.23 1.28
N PRO A 179 13.60 3.02 0.20
CA PRO A 179 14.12 2.52 -1.07
C PRO A 179 15.54 1.95 -0.91
N ASN A 180 15.83 0.82 -1.57
CA ASN A 180 17.15 0.21 -1.57
C ASN A 180 18.05 0.87 -2.62
N THR A 181 18.43 2.12 -2.38
CA THR A 181 19.16 2.97 -3.32
C THR A 181 20.49 3.48 -2.78
N ARG A 182 20.65 3.53 -1.46
CA ARG A 182 21.80 4.18 -0.80
C ARG A 182 23.16 3.61 -1.17
N THR A 183 23.26 2.30 -1.44
CA THR A 183 24.49 1.60 -1.76
C THR A 183 24.81 1.63 -3.25
N LEU A 184 23.88 2.07 -4.10
CA LEU A 184 24.01 2.01 -5.56
C LEU A 184 24.94 3.07 -6.15
N ASN A 185 25.32 4.13 -5.39
CA ASN A 185 26.12 5.26 -5.89
C ASN A 185 25.48 5.96 -7.11
N LEU A 186 24.19 6.30 -6.99
CA LEU A 186 23.37 6.84 -8.08
C LEU A 186 23.93 8.16 -8.67
N GLU A 187 24.61 8.96 -7.85
CA GLU A 187 25.24 10.22 -8.27
C GLU A 187 26.27 10.01 -9.37
N ALA A 188 27.03 8.90 -9.33
CA ALA A 188 28.02 8.57 -10.37
C ALA A 188 27.39 8.33 -11.74
N ALA A 189 26.09 7.96 -11.78
CA ALA A 189 25.31 7.77 -13.00
C ALA A 189 24.41 8.97 -13.32
N GLY A 190 24.45 10.06 -12.56
CA GLY A 190 23.62 11.25 -12.75
C GLY A 190 22.12 11.00 -12.46
N ILE A 191 21.80 10.06 -11.57
CA ILE A 191 20.41 9.69 -11.26
C ILE A 191 19.90 10.50 -10.07
N GLU A 192 18.79 11.21 -10.27
CA GLU A 192 18.14 12.02 -9.25
C GLU A 192 17.23 11.17 -8.35
N VAL A 193 17.21 11.55 -7.07
CA VAL A 193 16.34 10.95 -6.05
C VAL A 193 15.59 12.02 -5.29
N ASN A 194 14.44 11.66 -4.72
CA ASN A 194 13.72 12.53 -3.81
C ASN A 194 14.40 12.56 -2.40
N PRO A 195 13.94 13.41 -1.46
CA PRO A 195 14.51 13.50 -0.12
C PRO A 195 14.47 12.19 0.69
N GLN A 196 13.59 11.25 0.33
CA GLN A 196 13.49 9.92 0.93
C GLN A 196 14.44 8.90 0.29
N GLY A 197 15.16 9.28 -0.78
CA GLY A 197 16.08 8.44 -1.52
C GLY A 197 15.44 7.59 -2.61
N ALA A 198 14.16 7.80 -2.94
CA ALA A 198 13.50 7.12 -4.05
C ALA A 198 13.90 7.74 -5.40
N ILE A 199 14.15 6.90 -6.39
CA ILE A 199 14.53 7.32 -7.73
C ILE A 199 13.35 8.00 -8.41
N LEU A 200 13.56 9.22 -8.93
CA LEU A 200 12.56 9.93 -9.72
C LEU A 200 12.46 9.33 -11.10
N VAL A 201 11.24 9.01 -11.53
CA VAL A 201 10.99 8.44 -12.85
C VAL A 201 9.90 9.20 -13.61
N SER A 202 10.03 9.25 -14.92
CA SER A 202 8.99 9.74 -15.82
C SER A 202 7.86 8.71 -15.98
N HIS A 203 6.78 9.09 -16.68
CA HIS A 203 5.71 8.15 -17.03
C HIS A 203 6.17 6.97 -17.92
N THR A 204 7.34 7.09 -18.55
CA THR A 204 7.97 6.04 -19.34
C THR A 204 9.01 5.23 -18.56
N MET A 205 9.05 5.39 -17.23
CA MET A 205 10.00 4.74 -16.30
C MET A 205 11.45 5.13 -16.49
N ARG A 206 11.74 6.22 -17.23
CA ARG A 206 13.11 6.75 -17.38
C ARG A 206 13.48 7.56 -16.15
N THR A 207 14.71 7.42 -15.72
CA THR A 207 15.35 8.27 -14.73
C THR A 207 15.85 9.58 -15.36
N SER A 208 16.53 10.44 -14.61
CA SER A 208 17.25 11.60 -15.14
C SER A 208 18.37 11.22 -16.12
N ALA A 209 18.93 10.00 -16.05
CA ALA A 209 19.85 9.44 -17.03
C ALA A 209 19.06 8.73 -18.15
N PRO A 210 19.11 9.18 -19.43
CA PRO A 210 18.14 8.77 -20.48
C PRO A 210 18.14 7.29 -20.84
N HIS A 211 19.20 6.56 -20.57
CA HIS A 211 19.36 5.13 -20.86
C HIS A 211 19.24 4.25 -19.62
N ILE A 212 18.96 4.88 -18.44
CA ILE A 212 18.72 4.17 -17.17
C ILE A 212 17.26 4.33 -16.78
N TYR A 213 16.64 3.22 -16.47
CA TYR A 213 15.24 3.09 -16.06
C TYR A 213 15.17 2.60 -14.61
N ALA A 214 14.05 2.87 -13.94
CA ALA A 214 13.79 2.28 -12.64
C ALA A 214 12.31 1.89 -12.50
N ALA A 215 12.03 0.83 -11.73
CA ALA A 215 10.69 0.32 -11.51
C ALA A 215 10.53 -0.30 -10.12
N GLY A 216 9.33 -0.23 -9.58
CA GLY A 216 8.97 -0.79 -8.28
C GLY A 216 9.35 0.10 -7.10
N ASP A 217 9.44 -0.49 -5.91
CA ASP A 217 9.51 0.22 -4.62
C ASP A 217 10.79 1.07 -4.43
N CYS A 218 11.78 0.94 -5.29
CA CYS A 218 12.97 1.82 -5.29
C CYS A 218 12.70 3.19 -5.91
N THR A 219 11.53 3.39 -6.52
CA THR A 219 11.11 4.63 -7.19
C THR A 219 10.13 5.44 -6.32
N ASP A 220 9.76 6.63 -6.79
CA ASP A 220 8.73 7.49 -6.21
C ASP A 220 7.29 7.02 -6.50
N GLN A 221 7.13 5.89 -7.19
CA GLN A 221 5.82 5.31 -7.53
C GLN A 221 5.19 4.61 -6.32
N PRO A 222 3.85 4.42 -6.30
CA PRO A 222 3.17 3.68 -5.24
C PRO A 222 3.72 2.25 -5.06
N GLN A 223 3.97 1.86 -3.81
CA GLN A 223 4.60 0.59 -3.44
C GLN A 223 3.59 -0.57 -3.44
N PHE A 224 3.15 -0.99 -4.62
CA PHE A 224 2.28 -2.13 -4.84
C PHE A 224 2.89 -3.08 -5.87
N VAL A 225 2.71 -4.37 -5.67
CA VAL A 225 3.29 -5.41 -6.55
C VAL A 225 2.81 -5.28 -8.00
N TYR A 226 1.53 -4.96 -8.22
CA TYR A 226 0.99 -4.75 -9.56
C TYR A 226 1.48 -3.46 -10.23
N VAL A 227 1.79 -2.41 -9.45
CA VAL A 227 2.44 -1.20 -9.96
C VAL A 227 3.86 -1.51 -10.38
N ALA A 228 4.62 -2.21 -9.52
CA ALA A 228 6.00 -2.63 -9.84
C ALA A 228 6.06 -3.50 -11.11
N ALA A 229 5.15 -4.47 -11.25
CA ALA A 229 5.06 -5.34 -12.44
C ALA A 229 4.70 -4.55 -13.71
N ALA A 230 3.72 -3.65 -13.60
CA ALA A 230 3.32 -2.79 -14.71
C ALA A 230 4.43 -1.82 -15.12
N ALA A 231 5.13 -1.22 -14.15
CA ALA A 231 6.27 -0.33 -14.38
C ALA A 231 7.44 -1.08 -15.04
N GLY A 232 7.79 -2.27 -14.51
CA GLY A 232 8.85 -3.11 -15.06
C GLY A 232 8.60 -3.51 -16.53
N THR A 233 7.36 -3.89 -16.86
CA THR A 233 6.94 -4.19 -18.23
C THR A 233 7.13 -2.99 -19.16
N ARG A 234 6.70 -1.79 -18.72
CA ARG A 234 6.84 -0.56 -19.52
C ARG A 234 8.30 -0.15 -19.68
N ALA A 235 9.08 -0.26 -18.60
CA ALA A 235 10.52 -0.05 -18.68
C ALA A 235 11.16 -0.97 -19.73
N ALA A 236 10.84 -2.26 -19.73
CA ALA A 236 11.37 -3.24 -20.68
C ALA A 236 10.99 -2.89 -22.14
N ILE A 237 9.72 -2.52 -22.39
CA ILE A 237 9.26 -2.06 -23.71
C ILE A 237 10.06 -0.83 -24.15
N ASN A 238 10.23 0.14 -23.27
CA ASN A 238 10.93 1.39 -23.59
C ASN A 238 12.44 1.19 -23.77
N MET A 239 13.04 0.28 -23.00
CA MET A 239 14.42 -0.13 -23.16
C MET A 239 14.68 -0.79 -24.52
N THR A 240 13.68 -1.39 -25.14
CA THR A 240 13.78 -2.06 -26.45
C THR A 240 13.27 -1.20 -27.62
N GLY A 241 13.05 0.11 -27.39
CA GLY A 241 12.72 1.06 -28.44
C GLY A 241 11.23 1.39 -28.57
N GLY A 242 10.39 0.92 -27.66
CA GLY A 242 8.97 1.29 -27.58
C GLY A 242 8.74 2.62 -26.84
N ASP A 243 7.45 2.98 -26.71
CA ASP A 243 6.98 4.19 -26.01
C ASP A 243 5.72 3.87 -25.17
N ALA A 244 5.92 3.09 -24.11
CA ALA A 244 4.85 2.68 -23.20
C ALA A 244 4.83 3.57 -21.96
N THR A 245 3.65 4.08 -21.60
CA THR A 245 3.43 4.93 -20.42
C THR A 245 2.70 4.18 -19.30
N LEU A 246 3.00 4.52 -18.06
CA LEU A 246 2.27 4.08 -16.88
C LEU A 246 1.28 5.16 -16.47
N ASP A 247 0.00 4.83 -16.49
CA ASP A 247 -1.09 5.67 -16.01
C ASP A 247 -1.63 5.12 -14.68
N LEU A 248 -1.51 5.90 -13.62
CA LEU A 248 -1.94 5.57 -12.27
C LEU A 248 -3.21 6.33 -11.83
N THR A 249 -3.85 7.09 -12.71
CA THR A 249 -5.00 7.94 -12.40
C THR A 249 -6.16 7.16 -11.74
N ALA A 250 -6.39 5.93 -12.19
CA ALA A 250 -7.41 5.05 -11.62
C ALA A 250 -6.78 3.80 -10.98
N MET A 251 -5.67 3.98 -10.25
CA MET A 251 -5.02 2.88 -9.55
C MET A 251 -5.82 2.51 -8.29
N PRO A 252 -6.38 1.31 -8.20
CA PRO A 252 -7.03 0.86 -6.97
C PRO A 252 -5.99 0.48 -5.93
N ALA A 253 -6.27 0.77 -4.67
CA ALA A 253 -5.47 0.34 -3.52
C ALA A 253 -6.35 -0.45 -2.56
N VAL A 254 -5.79 -1.52 -1.95
CA VAL A 254 -6.49 -2.37 -0.99
C VAL A 254 -5.64 -2.58 0.24
N VAL A 255 -6.26 -2.49 1.41
CA VAL A 255 -5.71 -2.90 2.71
C VAL A 255 -6.52 -4.11 3.18
N PHE A 256 -5.84 -5.21 3.44
CA PHE A 256 -6.45 -6.50 3.78
C PHE A 256 -6.78 -6.63 5.27
N THR A 257 -7.47 -5.62 5.78
CA THR A 257 -8.13 -5.67 7.09
C THR A 257 -9.52 -6.30 6.95
N ASP A 258 -10.23 -6.49 8.06
CA ASP A 258 -11.62 -6.89 8.08
C ASP A 258 -12.40 -5.95 9.03
N PRO A 259 -13.29 -5.08 8.48
CA PRO A 259 -13.58 -4.94 7.05
C PRO A 259 -12.39 -4.46 6.23
N GLN A 260 -12.33 -4.85 4.94
CA GLN A 260 -11.30 -4.39 4.02
C GLN A 260 -11.43 -2.88 3.77
N VAL A 261 -10.30 -2.22 3.54
CA VAL A 261 -10.28 -0.86 3.01
C VAL A 261 -9.88 -0.92 1.54
N ALA A 262 -10.64 -0.24 0.69
CA ALA A 262 -10.28 -0.11 -0.72
C ALA A 262 -10.55 1.30 -1.22
N THR A 263 -9.59 1.85 -1.96
CA THR A 263 -9.65 3.23 -2.46
C THR A 263 -9.22 3.31 -3.91
N VAL A 264 -9.78 4.26 -4.66
CA VAL A 264 -9.34 4.60 -6.01
C VAL A 264 -9.66 6.06 -6.31
N GLY A 265 -8.76 6.73 -7.01
CA GLY A 265 -8.93 8.14 -7.39
C GLY A 265 -8.81 9.08 -6.20
N TYR A 266 -9.51 10.19 -6.24
CA TYR A 266 -9.42 11.27 -5.26
C TYR A 266 -10.21 11.01 -3.97
N SER A 267 -9.64 11.34 -2.83
CA SER A 267 -10.42 11.74 -1.66
C SER A 267 -10.88 13.20 -1.82
N GLU A 268 -11.88 13.63 -1.03
CA GLU A 268 -12.31 15.05 -1.04
C GLU A 268 -11.15 16.00 -0.67
N ALA A 269 -10.29 15.59 0.25
CA ALA A 269 -9.16 16.39 0.69
C ALA A 269 -8.12 16.57 -0.43
N GLN A 270 -7.82 15.51 -1.17
CA GLN A 270 -6.90 15.55 -2.32
C GLN A 270 -7.49 16.39 -3.46
N ALA A 271 -8.77 16.18 -3.79
CA ALA A 271 -9.46 16.96 -4.82
C ALA A 271 -9.45 18.46 -4.50
N ARG A 272 -9.77 18.82 -3.25
CA ARG A 272 -9.73 20.21 -2.78
C ARG A 272 -8.32 20.81 -2.86
N HIS A 273 -7.29 20.01 -2.50
CA HIS A 273 -5.90 20.45 -2.60
C HIS A 273 -5.53 20.80 -4.05
N ASP A 274 -6.00 20.00 -5.00
CA ASP A 274 -5.74 20.17 -6.44
C ASP A 274 -6.72 21.17 -7.11
N GLY A 275 -7.57 21.85 -6.32
CA GLY A 275 -8.49 22.87 -6.81
C GLY A 275 -9.73 22.31 -7.52
N VAL A 276 -10.05 21.03 -7.32
CA VAL A 276 -11.23 20.40 -7.89
C VAL A 276 -12.40 20.51 -6.90
N GLU A 277 -13.47 21.18 -7.30
CA GLU A 277 -14.72 21.23 -6.53
C GLU A 277 -15.43 19.86 -6.60
N THR A 278 -15.90 19.38 -5.44
CA THR A 278 -16.49 18.06 -5.34
C THR A 278 -17.89 18.08 -4.72
N ASP A 279 -18.72 17.14 -5.16
CA ASP A 279 -19.89 16.66 -4.44
C ASP A 279 -19.65 15.22 -4.02
N SER A 280 -19.92 14.87 -2.76
CA SER A 280 -19.67 13.53 -2.24
C SER A 280 -20.87 12.96 -1.51
N ARG A 281 -21.00 11.64 -1.54
CA ARG A 281 -22.03 10.89 -0.83
C ARG A 281 -21.42 9.69 -0.14
N THR A 282 -21.86 9.44 1.08
CA THR A 282 -21.47 8.27 1.87
C THR A 282 -22.70 7.42 2.13
N LEU A 283 -22.65 6.18 1.74
CA LEU A 283 -23.65 5.15 2.03
C LEU A 283 -23.09 4.21 3.09
N THR A 284 -23.71 4.17 4.25
CA THR A 284 -23.38 3.21 5.32
C THR A 284 -23.89 1.81 4.97
N LEU A 285 -23.20 0.76 5.41
CA LEU A 285 -23.48 -0.61 4.97
C LEU A 285 -24.80 -1.18 5.52
N ASP A 286 -25.41 -0.57 6.52
CA ASP A 286 -26.78 -0.88 6.97
C ASP A 286 -27.86 -0.60 5.89
N ASN A 287 -27.47 0.09 4.82
CA ASN A 287 -28.31 0.34 3.64
C ASN A 287 -27.94 -0.52 2.43
N VAL A 288 -27.03 -1.48 2.60
CA VAL A 288 -26.59 -2.40 1.53
C VAL A 288 -27.14 -3.80 1.80
N PRO A 289 -28.04 -4.34 0.93
CA PRO A 289 -28.70 -5.63 1.17
C PRO A 289 -27.73 -6.78 1.43
N ARG A 290 -26.60 -6.82 0.76
CA ARG A 290 -25.59 -7.87 0.99
C ARG A 290 -24.98 -7.81 2.38
N ALA A 291 -24.71 -6.62 2.89
CA ALA A 291 -24.16 -6.43 4.23
C ALA A 291 -25.17 -6.87 5.30
N LEU A 292 -26.44 -6.55 5.11
CA LEU A 292 -27.54 -7.01 5.98
C LEU A 292 -27.66 -8.54 5.97
N ALA A 293 -27.58 -9.17 4.78
CA ALA A 293 -27.64 -10.62 4.66
C ALA A 293 -26.45 -11.34 5.29
N ASN A 294 -25.28 -10.69 5.34
CA ASN A 294 -24.08 -11.20 5.99
C ASN A 294 -24.06 -10.92 7.51
N PHE A 295 -25.01 -10.14 8.05
CA PHE A 295 -25.02 -9.65 9.43
C PHE A 295 -23.75 -8.85 9.79
N ASP A 296 -23.12 -8.21 8.80
CA ASP A 296 -21.95 -7.35 8.98
C ASP A 296 -22.16 -6.04 8.21
N THR A 297 -22.56 -5.01 8.95
CA THR A 297 -22.81 -3.67 8.44
C THR A 297 -21.73 -2.66 8.82
N ARG A 298 -20.57 -3.14 9.29
CA ARG A 298 -19.43 -2.28 9.63
C ARG A 298 -18.86 -1.65 8.37
N GLY A 299 -18.86 -0.33 8.33
CA GLY A 299 -18.23 0.45 7.27
C GLY A 299 -19.18 1.19 6.36
N PHE A 300 -18.68 1.54 5.17
CA PHE A 300 -19.37 2.43 4.24
C PHE A 300 -18.79 2.34 2.82
N ILE A 301 -19.53 2.93 1.86
CA ILE A 301 -19.05 3.22 0.51
C ILE A 301 -19.23 4.72 0.29
N LYS A 302 -18.13 5.46 0.02
CA LYS A 302 -18.12 6.90 -0.26
C LYS A 302 -17.72 7.14 -1.70
N LEU A 303 -18.54 7.89 -2.43
CA LEU A 303 -18.28 8.34 -3.79
C LEU A 303 -17.94 9.84 -3.77
N VAL A 304 -16.92 10.21 -4.54
CA VAL A 304 -16.51 11.60 -4.77
C VAL A 304 -16.71 11.90 -6.26
N ALA A 305 -17.55 12.87 -6.56
CA ALA A 305 -17.82 13.33 -7.91
C ALA A 305 -17.30 14.76 -8.10
N GLU A 306 -16.87 15.09 -9.30
CA GLU A 306 -16.56 16.48 -9.71
C GLU A 306 -17.87 17.28 -9.75
N ALA A 307 -17.91 18.40 -9.02
CA ALA A 307 -19.09 19.26 -8.98
C ALA A 307 -19.42 19.80 -10.38
N GLY A 308 -20.71 19.95 -10.66
CA GLY A 308 -21.22 20.44 -11.94
C GLY A 308 -21.21 19.44 -13.09
N THR A 309 -20.23 18.54 -13.18
CA THR A 309 -20.20 17.46 -14.20
C THR A 309 -20.78 16.15 -13.73
N GLY A 310 -20.79 15.90 -12.43
CA GLY A 310 -21.17 14.63 -11.82
C GLY A 310 -20.24 13.46 -12.14
N ARG A 311 -19.06 13.73 -12.74
CA ARG A 311 -18.09 12.69 -13.07
C ARG A 311 -17.51 12.06 -11.80
N LEU A 312 -17.53 10.75 -11.73
CA LEU A 312 -16.92 10.00 -10.64
C LEU A 312 -15.37 10.17 -10.71
N ILE A 313 -14.77 10.71 -9.65
CA ILE A 313 -13.34 10.95 -9.56
C ILE A 313 -12.66 10.21 -8.39
N GLY A 314 -13.46 9.67 -7.46
CA GLY A 314 -12.92 8.93 -6.34
C GLY A 314 -13.93 8.03 -5.65
N VAL A 315 -13.43 6.93 -5.08
CA VAL A 315 -14.22 6.01 -4.25
C VAL A 315 -13.36 5.57 -3.07
N GLN A 316 -13.94 5.60 -1.88
CA GLN A 316 -13.39 5.04 -0.66
C GLN A 316 -14.40 4.05 -0.09
N ALA A 317 -13.99 2.82 0.16
CA ALA A 317 -14.83 1.78 0.72
C ALA A 317 -14.17 1.14 1.95
N VAL A 318 -14.93 0.99 2.99
CA VAL A 318 -14.61 0.12 4.13
C VAL A 318 -15.74 -0.91 4.19
N ALA A 319 -15.46 -2.13 3.73
CA ALA A 319 -16.51 -3.14 3.56
C ALA A 319 -15.92 -4.55 3.44
N PRO A 320 -16.68 -5.61 3.74
CA PRO A 320 -16.37 -6.95 3.23
C PRO A 320 -16.27 -6.91 1.69
N GLU A 321 -15.32 -7.65 1.14
CA GLU A 321 -15.10 -7.73 -0.32
C GLU A 321 -14.83 -6.37 -1.01
N ALA A 322 -14.36 -5.34 -0.25
CA ALA A 322 -14.06 -4.03 -0.83
C ALA A 322 -13.00 -4.11 -1.93
N GLY A 323 -12.05 -5.05 -1.84
CA GLY A 323 -11.04 -5.28 -2.85
C GLY A 323 -11.61 -5.69 -4.22
N GLU A 324 -12.70 -6.45 -4.24
CA GLU A 324 -13.40 -6.82 -5.48
C GLU A 324 -14.27 -5.65 -5.99
N LEU A 325 -14.95 -4.97 -5.08
CA LEU A 325 -15.80 -3.82 -5.38
C LEU A 325 -15.02 -2.69 -6.06
N ILE A 326 -13.82 -2.39 -5.56
CA ILE A 326 -13.06 -1.21 -5.99
C ILE A 326 -12.60 -1.29 -7.44
N GLN A 327 -12.44 -2.50 -8.00
CA GLN A 327 -12.07 -2.65 -9.41
C GLN A 327 -13.17 -2.14 -10.35
N THR A 328 -14.43 -2.31 -9.99
CA THR A 328 -15.57 -1.72 -10.74
C THR A 328 -15.51 -0.19 -10.70
N ALA A 329 -15.21 0.40 -9.54
CA ALA A 329 -15.03 1.84 -9.40
C ALA A 329 -13.83 2.35 -10.23
N ALA A 330 -12.71 1.63 -10.23
CA ALA A 330 -11.53 1.97 -11.03
C ALA A 330 -11.86 2.00 -12.54
N LEU A 331 -12.64 1.04 -13.03
CA LEU A 331 -13.11 1.03 -14.42
C LEU A 331 -14.06 2.18 -14.72
N ALA A 332 -14.96 2.52 -13.80
CA ALA A 332 -15.87 3.65 -13.95
C ALA A 332 -15.10 4.98 -14.04
N ILE A 333 -14.13 5.22 -13.16
CA ILE A 333 -13.27 6.41 -13.19
C ILE A 333 -12.46 6.47 -14.49
N ARG A 334 -11.84 5.35 -14.89
CA ARG A 334 -11.04 5.29 -16.13
C ARG A 334 -11.88 5.59 -17.37
N ASN A 335 -13.13 5.15 -17.39
CA ASN A 335 -14.07 5.43 -18.47
C ASN A 335 -14.80 6.79 -18.31
N ARG A 336 -14.42 7.59 -17.30
CA ARG A 336 -14.99 8.92 -17.05
C ARG A 336 -16.50 8.92 -16.83
N MET A 337 -17.03 7.84 -16.26
CA MET A 337 -18.45 7.71 -15.98
C MET A 337 -18.90 8.77 -14.96
N THR A 338 -20.11 9.26 -15.13
CA THR A 338 -20.80 10.06 -14.12
C THR A 338 -21.42 9.16 -13.05
N VAL A 339 -21.74 9.73 -11.90
CA VAL A 339 -22.48 9.01 -10.84
C VAL A 339 -23.86 8.60 -11.31
N GLN A 340 -24.50 9.36 -12.21
CA GLN A 340 -25.79 8.99 -12.80
C GLN A 340 -25.64 7.77 -13.72
N GLU A 341 -24.66 7.76 -14.62
CA GLU A 341 -24.39 6.60 -15.48
C GLU A 341 -24.07 5.35 -14.65
N LEU A 342 -23.36 5.48 -13.52
CA LEU A 342 -23.10 4.37 -12.61
C LEU A 342 -24.37 3.88 -11.91
N ALA A 343 -25.26 4.80 -11.49
CA ALA A 343 -26.54 4.49 -10.88
C ALA A 343 -27.50 3.73 -11.84
N ASP A 344 -27.37 4.01 -13.15
CA ASP A 344 -28.21 3.40 -14.18
C ASP A 344 -27.73 2.03 -14.67
N GLN A 345 -26.52 1.59 -14.23
CA GLN A 345 -25.99 0.27 -14.60
C GLN A 345 -26.76 -0.86 -13.92
N LEU A 346 -26.79 -2.03 -14.57
CA LEU A 346 -27.28 -3.25 -13.94
C LEU A 346 -26.18 -3.88 -13.08
N PHE A 347 -26.48 -4.08 -11.81
CA PHE A 347 -25.64 -4.79 -10.87
C PHE A 347 -26.31 -6.09 -10.43
N PRO A 348 -25.54 -7.18 -10.21
CA PRO A 348 -26.11 -8.42 -9.69
C PRO A 348 -26.65 -8.19 -8.28
N TYR A 349 -27.91 -8.58 -8.07
CA TYR A 349 -28.55 -8.47 -6.76
C TYR A 349 -27.84 -9.33 -5.71
N LEU A 350 -27.83 -8.81 -4.50
CA LEU A 350 -27.25 -9.38 -3.29
C LEU A 350 -25.73 -9.58 -3.38
N THR A 351 -25.04 -8.62 -3.98
CA THR A 351 -23.57 -8.53 -3.98
C THR A 351 -23.10 -7.27 -3.28
N MET A 352 -21.84 -7.26 -2.78
CA MET A 352 -21.30 -6.05 -2.16
C MET A 352 -21.05 -4.95 -3.21
N VAL A 353 -20.72 -5.31 -4.44
CA VAL A 353 -20.47 -4.35 -5.53
C VAL A 353 -21.74 -3.58 -5.93
N GLU A 354 -22.94 -4.13 -5.70
CA GLU A 354 -24.21 -3.40 -5.86
C GLU A 354 -24.27 -2.13 -4.99
N GLY A 355 -23.55 -2.12 -3.87
CA GLY A 355 -23.40 -0.95 -3.01
C GLY A 355 -22.87 0.28 -3.73
N LEU A 356 -22.07 0.14 -4.80
CA LEU A 356 -21.65 1.26 -5.65
C LEU A 356 -22.82 1.92 -6.36
N LYS A 357 -23.74 1.12 -6.93
CA LYS A 357 -24.97 1.63 -7.55
C LYS A 357 -25.83 2.36 -6.53
N LEU A 358 -26.04 1.76 -5.36
CA LEU A 358 -26.84 2.35 -4.29
C LEU A 358 -26.23 3.66 -3.79
N ALA A 359 -24.91 3.70 -3.61
CA ALA A 359 -24.20 4.93 -3.25
C ALA A 359 -24.34 6.00 -4.35
N ALA A 360 -24.26 5.64 -5.64
CA ALA A 360 -24.45 6.55 -6.75
C ALA A 360 -25.90 7.10 -6.80
N GLN A 361 -26.90 6.31 -6.48
CA GLN A 361 -28.30 6.75 -6.41
C GLN A 361 -28.51 7.84 -5.34
N THR A 362 -27.72 7.90 -4.29
CA THR A 362 -27.85 8.91 -3.23
C THR A 362 -27.52 10.33 -3.69
N PHE A 363 -26.95 10.52 -4.87
CA PHE A 363 -26.77 11.87 -5.44
C PHE A 363 -28.10 12.51 -5.89
N SER A 364 -29.12 11.69 -6.18
CA SER A 364 -30.43 12.17 -6.67
C SER A 364 -31.63 11.69 -5.85
N LYS A 365 -31.45 10.70 -4.97
CA LYS A 365 -32.52 10.10 -4.17
C LYS A 365 -32.15 10.10 -2.67
N ASP A 366 -33.16 10.17 -1.81
CA ASP A 366 -32.96 9.93 -0.37
C ASP A 366 -32.62 8.45 -0.15
N VAL A 367 -31.77 8.17 0.85
CA VAL A 367 -31.36 6.79 1.22
C VAL A 367 -32.57 5.89 1.50
N LYS A 368 -33.65 6.44 2.09
CA LYS A 368 -34.89 5.70 2.34
C LYS A 368 -35.66 5.30 1.08
N GLN A 369 -35.32 5.88 -0.05
CA GLN A 369 -35.94 5.61 -1.35
C GLN A 369 -35.11 4.69 -2.23
N LEU A 370 -33.95 4.25 -1.73
CA LEU A 370 -33.08 3.34 -2.47
C LEU A 370 -33.78 2.00 -2.69
N SER A 371 -33.66 1.51 -3.89
CA SER A 371 -34.12 0.18 -4.25
C SER A 371 -33.14 -0.49 -5.16
N CYS A 372 -32.70 -1.68 -4.77
CA CYS A 372 -31.85 -2.51 -5.60
C CYS A 372 -32.52 -2.96 -6.90
N CYS A 373 -33.84 -3.09 -6.89
CA CYS A 373 -34.63 -3.68 -8.00
C CYS A 373 -35.39 -2.67 -8.84
N ALA A 374 -35.59 -1.43 -8.33
CA ALA A 374 -36.25 -0.36 -9.07
C ALA A 374 -35.20 0.65 -9.53
N GLY A 375 -34.90 0.62 -10.82
CA GLY A 375 -34.04 1.61 -11.47
C GLY A 375 -34.66 3.00 -11.47
#